data_5c429333d362596a8da828372577ad40
#
_entry.id   5c429333d362596a8da828372577ad40
#
_cell.length_a   1.000
_cell.length_b   1.000
_cell.length_c   1.000
_cell.angle_alpha   90.00
_cell.angle_beta   90.00
_cell.angle_gamma   90.00
#
_symmetry.space_group_name_H-M   'P 1'
#
loop_
_entity.id
_entity.type
_entity.pdbx_description
1 polymer ?
#
loop_
_entity_poly.entity_id
_entity_poly.type
_entity_poly.pdbx_seq_one_letter_code
_entity_poly.pdbx_strand_id
1 'polypeptide(L)'
;MMHNSKVIEEMLDTIEDEFKDTEAHIEYAIDARDEGDMETMQMHKQDAQNRMNELARWCDVAKKKFGEGGLTDVMCRSYTKRREKLMEKFRRIDEK
;
A
#
# COMPACT_ATOMS: atom_id res chain seq x y z
N MET A 1 4.45 -27.69 -8.24
CA MET A 1 5.29 -27.24 -7.53
C MET A 1 4.99 -26.66 -6.19
N MET A 2 5.24 -27.47 -5.25
CA MET A 2 4.88 -27.23 -3.87
C MET A 2 5.64 -26.08 -3.21
N HIS A 3 6.87 -25.87 -3.62
CA HIS A 3 7.71 -24.81 -3.08
C HIS A 3 7.21 -23.40 -3.44
N ASN A 4 6.31 -23.29 -4.44
CA ASN A 4 5.78 -21.98 -4.81
C ASN A 4 4.80 -21.43 -3.77
N SER A 5 4.18 -22.28 -2.97
CA SER A 5 3.25 -21.85 -1.92
C SER A 5 3.91 -20.94 -0.90
N LYS A 6 5.12 -21.30 -0.50
CA LYS A 6 5.85 -20.52 0.50
C LYS A 6 6.26 -19.15 -0.05
N VAL A 7 6.70 -19.12 -1.31
CA VAL A 7 7.08 -17.87 -1.97
C VAL A 7 5.87 -16.94 -2.08
N ILE A 8 4.71 -17.50 -2.43
CA ILE A 8 3.46 -16.74 -2.53
C ILE A 8 3.09 -16.18 -1.16
N GLU A 9 3.14 -17.01 -0.11
CA GLU A 9 2.85 -16.57 1.26
C GLU A 9 3.74 -15.41 1.69
N GLU A 10 5.04 -15.53 1.48
CA GLU A 10 5.99 -14.48 1.85
C GLU A 10 5.71 -13.18 1.11
N MET A 11 5.37 -13.27 -0.17
CA MET A 11 5.04 -12.09 -0.96
C MET A 11 3.76 -11.43 -0.48
N LEU A 12 2.75 -12.23 -0.15
CA LEU A 12 1.48 -11.71 0.37
C LEU A 12 1.69 -11.02 1.72
N ASP A 13 2.51 -11.59 2.59
CA ASP A 13 2.83 -10.99 3.88
C ASP A 13 3.55 -9.65 3.69
N THR A 14 4.48 -9.59 2.75
CA THR A 14 5.18 -8.35 2.43
C THR A 14 4.21 -7.27 1.94
N ILE A 15 3.30 -7.64 1.06
CA ILE A 15 2.29 -6.70 0.54
C ILE A 15 1.39 -6.20 1.68
N GLU A 16 0.97 -7.10 2.57
CA GLU A 16 0.16 -6.72 3.73
C GLU A 16 0.89 -5.73 4.62
N ASP A 17 2.15 -5.99 4.90
CA ASP A 17 2.97 -5.09 5.72
C ASP A 17 3.10 -3.72 5.07
N GLU A 18 3.28 -3.67 3.76
CA GLU A 18 3.36 -2.40 3.03
C GLU A 18 2.04 -1.63 3.09
N PHE A 19 0.90 -2.31 3.02
CA PHE A 19 -0.40 -1.67 3.20
C PHE A 19 -0.53 -1.04 4.59
N LYS A 20 -0.15 -1.79 5.63
CA LYS A 20 -0.22 -1.31 7.01
C LYS A 20 0.70 -0.12 7.24
N ASP A 21 1.92 -0.18 6.74
CA ASP A 21 2.89 0.90 6.88
C ASP A 21 2.43 2.15 6.15
N THR A 22 1.89 1.99 4.95
CA THR A 22 1.37 3.10 4.16
C THR A 22 0.24 3.80 4.91
N GLU A 23 -0.70 3.02 5.44
CA GLU A 23 -1.82 3.57 6.19
C GLU A 23 -1.35 4.30 7.44
N ALA A 24 -0.37 3.73 8.15
CA ALA A 24 0.19 4.36 9.35
C ALA A 24 0.81 5.73 9.02
N HIS A 25 1.57 5.82 7.94
CA HIS A 25 2.18 7.09 7.54
C HIS A 25 1.14 8.13 7.12
N ILE A 26 0.06 7.69 6.46
CA ILE A 26 -1.04 8.59 6.12
C ILE A 26 -1.68 9.14 7.39
N GLU A 27 -1.93 8.29 8.37
CA GLU A 27 -2.52 8.71 9.65
C GLU A 27 -1.62 9.65 10.42
N TYR A 28 -0.32 9.37 10.46
CA TYR A 28 0.66 10.25 11.09
C TYR A 28 0.68 11.63 10.42
N ALA A 29 0.57 11.66 9.09
CA ALA A 29 0.53 12.92 8.35
C ALA A 29 -0.72 13.72 8.69
N ILE A 30 -1.87 13.06 8.78
CA ILE A 30 -3.13 13.72 9.15
C ILE A 30 -3.05 14.27 10.57
N ASP A 31 -2.53 13.48 11.50
CA ASP A 31 -2.37 13.91 12.90
C ASP A 31 -1.44 15.12 13.01
N ALA A 32 -0.31 15.09 12.30
CA ALA A 32 0.63 16.21 12.29
C ALA A 32 -0.02 17.47 11.70
N ARG A 33 -0.79 17.31 10.62
CA ARG A 33 -1.54 18.42 10.04
C ARG A 33 -2.48 19.05 11.05
N ASP A 34 -3.23 18.22 11.77
CA ASP A 34 -4.21 18.67 12.76
C ASP A 34 -3.53 19.39 13.92
N GLU A 35 -2.31 19.01 14.25
CA GLU A 35 -1.51 19.65 15.29
C GLU A 35 -0.79 20.92 14.79
N GLY A 36 -0.85 21.19 13.49
CA GLY A 36 -0.18 22.33 12.90
C GLY A 36 1.29 22.10 12.59
N ASP A 37 1.77 20.86 12.73
CA ASP A 37 3.17 20.50 12.45
C ASP A 37 3.32 20.14 10.97
N MET A 38 3.48 21.16 10.15
CA MET A 38 3.51 20.99 8.71
C MET A 38 4.76 20.28 8.21
N GLU A 39 5.87 20.42 8.90
CA GLU A 39 7.12 19.74 8.55
C GLU A 39 6.98 18.23 8.70
N THR A 40 6.47 17.78 9.84
CA THR A 40 6.22 16.37 10.11
C THR A 40 5.16 15.82 9.16
N MET A 41 4.13 16.61 8.88
CA MET A 41 3.08 16.24 7.94
C MET A 41 3.68 15.95 6.55
N GLN A 42 4.54 16.84 6.05
CA GLN A 42 5.17 16.66 4.74
C GLN A 42 6.08 15.45 4.70
N MET A 43 6.81 15.18 5.79
CA MET A 43 7.69 14.03 5.89
C MET A 43 6.89 12.72 5.75
N HIS A 44 5.84 12.57 6.52
CA HIS A 44 5.01 11.36 6.47
C HIS A 44 4.22 11.26 5.17
N LYS A 45 3.80 12.39 4.62
CA LYS A 45 3.13 12.42 3.32
C LYS A 45 4.04 11.88 2.24
N GLN A 46 5.30 12.30 2.22
CA GLN A 46 6.28 11.83 1.24
C GLN A 46 6.55 10.33 1.42
N ASP A 47 6.70 9.87 2.66
CA ASP A 47 6.90 8.45 2.95
C ASP A 47 5.70 7.63 2.46
N ALA A 48 4.49 8.12 2.71
CA ALA A 48 3.28 7.43 2.25
C ALA A 48 3.23 7.36 0.71
N GLN A 49 3.60 8.43 0.03
CA GLN A 49 3.64 8.45 -1.43
C GLN A 49 4.62 7.41 -1.98
N ASN A 50 5.81 7.33 -1.38
CA ASN A 50 6.83 6.37 -1.78
C ASN A 50 6.34 4.94 -1.59
N ARG A 51 5.67 4.66 -0.48
CA ARG A 51 5.15 3.33 -0.19
C ARG A 51 3.98 2.97 -1.11
N MET A 52 3.15 3.93 -1.46
CA MET A 52 2.08 3.70 -2.43
C MET A 52 2.64 3.32 -3.80
N ASN A 53 3.74 3.95 -4.21
CA ASN A 53 4.43 3.60 -5.45
C ASN A 53 4.99 2.17 -5.38
N GLU A 54 5.55 1.78 -4.23
CA GLU A 54 6.04 0.43 -4.01
C GLU A 54 4.92 -0.60 -4.06
N LEU A 55 3.76 -0.29 -3.48
CA LEU A 55 2.59 -1.17 -3.55
C LEU A 55 2.17 -1.46 -4.99
N ALA A 56 2.19 -0.43 -5.84
CA ALA A 56 1.86 -0.62 -7.24
C ALA A 56 2.84 -1.60 -7.91
N ARG A 57 4.13 -1.47 -7.60
CA ARG A 57 5.15 -2.37 -8.12
C ARG A 57 4.97 -3.80 -7.63
N TRP A 58 4.67 -3.97 -6.34
CA TRP A 58 4.45 -5.29 -5.76
C TRP A 58 3.28 -6.00 -6.42
N CYS A 59 2.19 -5.29 -6.68
CA CYS A 59 1.04 -5.86 -7.36
C CYS A 59 1.39 -6.30 -8.78
N ASP A 60 2.17 -5.50 -9.50
CA ASP A 60 2.63 -5.85 -10.85
C ASP A 60 3.55 -7.07 -10.83
N VAL A 61 4.47 -7.12 -9.87
CA VAL A 61 5.40 -8.25 -9.72
C VAL A 61 4.61 -9.53 -9.42
N ALA A 62 3.65 -9.46 -8.51
CA ALA A 62 2.83 -10.61 -8.16
C ALA A 62 2.08 -11.13 -9.38
N LYS A 63 1.50 -10.24 -10.17
CA LYS A 63 0.77 -10.60 -11.37
C LYS A 63 1.66 -11.29 -12.40
N LYS A 64 2.85 -10.75 -12.62
CA LYS A 64 3.80 -11.32 -13.58
C LYS A 64 4.36 -12.66 -13.11
N LYS A 65 4.65 -12.79 -11.82
CA LYS A 65 5.30 -13.97 -11.27
C LYS A 65 4.36 -15.17 -11.18
N PHE A 66 3.12 -14.94 -10.80
CA PHE A 66 2.17 -16.02 -10.56
C PHE A 66 1.18 -16.23 -11.70
N GLY A 67 1.31 -15.45 -12.76
CA GLY A 67 0.47 -15.56 -13.95
C GLY A 67 -0.89 -14.91 -13.76
N GLU A 68 -1.71 -15.08 -14.78
CA GLU A 68 -3.05 -14.52 -14.81
C GLU A 68 -4.08 -15.61 -14.54
N GLY A 69 -5.16 -15.22 -13.92
CA GLY A 69 -6.30 -16.07 -13.70
C GLY A 69 -6.44 -16.57 -12.29
N GLY A 70 -7.60 -17.07 -11.96
CA GLY A 70 -7.89 -17.69 -10.69
C GLY A 70 -7.66 -16.79 -9.48
N LEU A 71 -6.98 -17.33 -8.50
CA LEU A 71 -6.74 -16.68 -7.22
C LEU A 71 -5.93 -15.40 -7.37
N THR A 72 -4.97 -15.38 -8.28
CA THR A 72 -4.13 -14.20 -8.51
C THR A 72 -4.96 -13.00 -8.97
N ASP A 73 -5.93 -13.22 -9.85
CA ASP A 73 -6.80 -12.14 -10.31
C ASP A 73 -7.67 -11.60 -9.18
N VAL A 74 -8.20 -12.48 -8.33
CA VAL A 74 -9.00 -12.08 -7.19
C VAL A 74 -8.17 -11.22 -6.24
N MET A 75 -6.94 -11.65 -5.96
CA MET A 75 -6.04 -10.93 -5.09
C MET A 75 -5.66 -9.56 -5.65
N CYS A 76 -5.35 -9.50 -6.94
CA CYS A 76 -5.02 -8.23 -7.59
C CYS A 76 -6.17 -7.24 -7.55
N ARG A 77 -7.40 -7.72 -7.73
CA ARG A 77 -8.58 -6.85 -7.61
C ARG A 77 -8.77 -6.35 -6.19
N SER A 78 -8.56 -7.22 -5.21
CA SER A 78 -8.63 -6.83 -3.80
C SER A 78 -7.61 -5.76 -3.47
N TYR A 79 -6.37 -5.94 -3.92
CA TYR A 79 -5.30 -4.97 -3.69
C TYR A 79 -5.59 -3.64 -4.39
N THR A 80 -6.15 -3.68 -5.59
CA THR A 80 -6.53 -2.47 -6.32
C THR A 80 -7.55 -1.66 -5.51
N LYS A 81 -8.56 -2.32 -4.96
CA LYS A 81 -9.57 -1.66 -4.13
C LYS A 81 -8.95 -1.07 -2.86
N ARG A 82 -8.05 -1.81 -2.23
CA ARG A 82 -7.37 -1.31 -1.03
C ARG A 82 -6.50 -0.11 -1.34
N ARG A 83 -5.81 -0.12 -2.47
CA ARG A 83 -5.01 1.01 -2.92
C ARG A 83 -5.87 2.24 -3.18
N GLU A 84 -7.04 2.05 -3.79
CA GLU A 84 -7.97 3.15 -4.02
C GLU A 84 -8.42 3.79 -2.71
N LYS A 85 -8.71 2.98 -1.71
CA LYS A 85 -9.06 3.47 -0.37
C LYS A 85 -7.93 4.24 0.27
N LEU A 86 -6.70 3.76 0.12
CA LEU A 86 -5.51 4.46 0.64
C LEU A 86 -5.31 5.79 -0.08
N MET A 87 -5.50 5.83 -1.39
CA MET A 87 -5.39 7.07 -2.15
C MET A 87 -6.42 8.10 -1.72
N GLU A 88 -7.64 7.65 -1.45
CA GLU A 88 -8.69 8.51 -0.95
C GLU A 88 -8.31 9.08 0.40
N LYS A 89 -7.81 8.24 1.29
CA LYS A 89 -7.34 8.66 2.62
C LYS A 89 -6.14 9.60 2.50
N PHE A 90 -5.24 9.32 1.58
CA PHE A 90 -4.07 10.15 1.31
C PHE A 90 -4.46 11.58 0.91
N ARG A 91 -5.50 11.71 0.09
CA ARG A 91 -5.98 13.04 -0.32
C ARG A 91 -6.44 13.88 0.87
N ARG A 92 -6.91 13.23 1.93
CA ARG A 92 -7.37 13.93 3.14
C ARG A 92 -6.26 14.65 3.87
N ILE A 93 -5.00 14.29 3.62
CA ILE A 93 -3.86 14.98 4.23
C ILE A 93 -3.89 16.47 3.83
N ASP A 94 -4.24 16.76 2.59
CA ASP A 94 -4.28 18.14 2.06
C ASP A 94 -5.63 18.82 2.33
N GLU A 95 -6.63 18.09 2.77
CA GLU A 95 -7.95 18.65 3.10
C GLU A 95 -7.95 19.20 4.51
N LYS A 96 -8.54 20.38 4.67
CA LYS A 96 -8.66 20.93 6.01
C LYS A 96 -9.98 21.65 6.19
#